data_160d8beda13f02108fad15513d10a23b
#
_entry.id   160d8beda13f02108fad15513d10a23b
#
_cell.length_a   1.000
_cell.length_b   1.000
_cell.length_c   1.000
_cell.angle_alpha   90.00
_cell.angle_beta   90.00
_cell.angle_gamma   90.00
#
_symmetry.space_group_name_H-M   'P 1'
#
loop_
_entity.id
_entity.type
_entity.pdbx_description
1 polymer ?
#
loop_
_entity_poly.entity_id
_entity_poly.type
_entity_poly.pdbx_seq_one_letter_code
_entity_poly.pdbx_strand_id
1 'polypeptide(L)'
;MLKRDMNIADYDAELFAAIQEETLRQEEHIELIASENYTSPRVMEAQGSQLTNKYAEGYPGKRYYGGCEYVDKAESLAIERACKLFGCEYANVQPHSGSQANSAVYMALLNPGDTVLGMSLAHGGHLTHGSPVNFSGKHYNVIPYGIDEAGQINYDEMEQLALEHKPKMIIGGFSAYSQIVDWKRMREIADKVDAYLFVDMAHVAGLIAAGEYPTPVPHAHVVTTTTHKTLAGPRGGLILSNAGEDMYKKLNSAVFPGGQGGPLMHVIAGKAVAFKEAMEPEFKAYQARVVKNAKAMVAQFQERGYKIVSNGTENHLFLVDLIDKDITGKDADAALGAANITVNKNSVPNDPRSPFVTSGIRVGTPAITRRGFTEEDAKELANWMCDVLDNIGNEEVIEATKQKVLAICKRLPVYA
;
A
#
# COMPACT_ATOMS: atom_id res chain seq x y z
N MET A 1 -34.76 6.06 21.34
CA MET A 1 -35.13 5.68 19.97
C MET A 1 -34.17 6.38 19.02
N LEU A 2 -33.60 5.67 18.02
CA LEU A 2 -32.68 6.25 17.06
C LEU A 2 -33.40 7.20 16.11
N LYS A 3 -32.84 8.39 15.90
CA LYS A 3 -33.36 9.41 14.97
C LYS A 3 -32.36 9.62 13.83
N ARG A 4 -32.84 9.95 12.65
CA ARG A 4 -31.97 10.13 11.44
C ARG A 4 -31.11 11.39 11.48
N ASP A 5 -31.50 12.37 12.27
CA ASP A 5 -30.79 13.65 12.44
C ASP A 5 -29.73 13.64 13.55
N MET A 6 -29.54 12.49 14.23
CA MET A 6 -28.46 12.33 15.21
C MET A 6 -27.11 12.48 14.50
N ASN A 7 -26.25 13.34 15.02
CA ASN A 7 -24.92 13.61 14.49
C ASN A 7 -23.88 13.64 15.63
N ILE A 8 -22.61 13.60 15.29
CA ILE A 8 -21.51 13.57 16.25
C ILE A 8 -21.33 14.94 16.88
N ALA A 9 -21.47 16.03 16.11
CA ALA A 9 -21.19 17.39 16.56
C ALA A 9 -22.03 17.79 17.79
N ASP A 10 -23.29 17.38 17.82
CA ASP A 10 -24.20 17.69 18.92
C ASP A 10 -24.07 16.74 20.13
N TYR A 11 -23.43 15.57 19.93
CA TYR A 11 -23.34 14.51 20.93
C TYR A 11 -21.97 14.39 21.58
N ASP A 12 -20.90 14.48 20.78
CA ASP A 12 -19.50 14.32 21.20
C ASP A 12 -18.64 15.39 20.53
N ALA A 13 -18.66 16.57 21.10
CA ALA A 13 -17.96 17.73 20.56
C ALA A 13 -16.42 17.55 20.55
N GLU A 14 -15.86 16.77 21.49
CA GLU A 14 -14.43 16.48 21.56
C GLU A 14 -14.00 15.59 20.38
N LEU A 15 -14.70 14.49 20.14
CA LEU A 15 -14.44 13.63 18.98
C LEU A 15 -14.68 14.36 17.67
N PHE A 16 -15.73 15.18 17.59
CA PHE A 16 -16.00 15.98 16.39
C PHE A 16 -14.90 16.97 16.10
N ALA A 17 -14.37 17.65 17.13
CA ALA A 17 -13.23 18.55 16.98
C ALA A 17 -11.99 17.83 16.43
N ALA A 18 -11.65 16.64 16.95
CA ALA A 18 -10.54 15.84 16.45
C ALA A 18 -10.70 15.44 14.97
N ILE A 19 -11.93 15.10 14.53
CA ILE A 19 -12.24 14.82 13.12
C ILE A 19 -12.03 16.07 12.26
N GLN A 20 -12.46 17.23 12.74
CA GLN A 20 -12.29 18.50 12.01
C GLN A 20 -10.82 18.91 11.92
N GLU A 21 -10.05 18.73 12.99
CA GLU A 21 -8.62 18.99 13.03
C GLU A 21 -7.86 18.10 12.01
N GLU A 22 -8.18 16.80 11.94
CA GLU A 22 -7.60 15.92 10.93
C GLU A 22 -8.02 16.28 9.51
N THR A 23 -9.27 16.69 9.30
CA THR A 23 -9.75 17.21 8.00
C THR A 23 -8.94 18.43 7.57
N LEU A 24 -8.72 19.38 8.48
CA LEU A 24 -7.92 20.57 8.23
C LEU A 24 -6.45 20.22 7.95
N ARG A 25 -5.88 19.29 8.75
CA ARG A 25 -4.51 18.80 8.52
C ARG A 25 -4.37 18.24 7.09
N GLN A 26 -5.29 17.41 6.64
CA GLN A 26 -5.27 16.86 5.27
C GLN A 26 -5.36 17.96 4.22
N GLU A 27 -6.12 19.03 4.44
CA GLU A 27 -6.21 20.16 3.53
C GLU A 27 -4.94 21.03 3.51
N GLU A 28 -4.27 21.22 4.65
CA GLU A 28 -3.14 22.14 4.81
C GLU A 28 -1.76 21.50 4.69
N HIS A 29 -1.69 20.15 4.66
CA HIS A 29 -0.44 19.41 4.51
C HIS A 29 -0.34 18.75 3.14
N ILE A 30 0.89 18.61 2.66
CA ILE A 30 1.22 17.78 1.51
C ILE A 30 1.55 16.37 1.99
N GLU A 31 0.75 15.38 1.58
CA GLU A 31 0.91 13.99 1.96
C GLU A 31 1.80 13.24 0.96
N LEU A 32 2.96 12.77 1.41
CA LEU A 32 3.93 12.01 0.62
C LEU A 32 4.24 10.63 1.19
N ILE A 33 3.50 10.16 2.20
CA ILE A 33 3.59 8.78 2.65
C ILE A 33 3.08 7.88 1.53
N ALA A 34 3.96 7.03 0.98
CA ALA A 34 3.68 6.22 -0.22
C ALA A 34 2.52 5.23 -0.08
N SER A 35 2.10 4.91 1.15
CA SER A 35 0.98 4.04 1.48
C SER A 35 -0.32 4.78 1.79
N GLU A 36 -0.36 6.10 1.65
CA GLU A 36 -1.54 6.93 1.89
C GLU A 36 -2.11 7.50 0.59
N ASN A 37 -3.42 7.73 0.60
CA ASN A 37 -4.16 8.29 -0.52
C ASN A 37 -5.49 8.86 -0.02
N TYR A 38 -6.10 9.71 -0.84
CA TYR A 38 -7.44 10.22 -0.58
C TYR A 38 -8.48 9.36 -1.31
N THR A 39 -9.44 8.83 -0.57
CA THR A 39 -10.55 8.06 -1.15
C THR A 39 -11.68 9.00 -1.59
N SER A 40 -12.53 8.54 -2.51
CA SER A 40 -13.64 9.37 -3.00
C SER A 40 -14.76 9.53 -1.95
N PRO A 41 -15.53 10.64 -2.00
CA PRO A 41 -16.72 10.81 -1.17
C PRO A 41 -17.73 9.64 -1.31
N ARG A 42 -17.83 9.01 -2.49
CA ARG A 42 -18.70 7.84 -2.72
C ARG A 42 -18.25 6.61 -1.90
N VAL A 43 -16.95 6.40 -1.76
CA VAL A 43 -16.41 5.34 -0.90
C VAL A 43 -16.72 5.63 0.57
N MET A 44 -16.56 6.87 1.01
CA MET A 44 -16.90 7.28 2.38
C MET A 44 -18.41 7.13 2.64
N GLU A 45 -19.27 7.51 1.70
CA GLU A 45 -20.72 7.30 1.78
C GLU A 45 -21.08 5.82 1.93
N ALA A 46 -20.47 4.93 1.15
CA ALA A 46 -20.67 3.50 1.25
C ALA A 46 -20.26 2.94 2.63
N GLN A 47 -19.14 3.42 3.17
CA GLN A 47 -18.68 3.01 4.51
C GLN A 47 -19.57 3.52 5.64
N GLY A 48 -20.19 4.69 5.50
CA GLY A 48 -21.15 5.26 6.45
C GLY A 48 -22.58 4.71 6.30
N SER A 49 -22.80 3.72 5.45
CA SER A 49 -24.14 3.17 5.17
C SER A 49 -24.64 2.19 6.24
N GLN A 50 -25.95 1.90 6.19
CA GLN A 50 -26.62 0.94 7.07
C GLN A 50 -26.13 -0.51 6.91
N LEU A 51 -25.30 -0.79 5.90
CA LEU A 51 -24.67 -2.12 5.73
C LEU A 51 -23.78 -2.50 6.92
N THR A 52 -23.31 -1.51 7.71
CA THR A 52 -22.58 -1.74 8.96
C THR A 52 -23.40 -2.55 10.01
N ASN A 53 -24.73 -2.52 9.94
CA ASN A 53 -25.60 -3.19 10.89
C ASN A 53 -25.75 -4.69 10.62
N LYS A 54 -25.37 -5.17 9.42
CA LYS A 54 -25.69 -6.54 9.00
C LYS A 54 -24.57 -7.52 9.30
N TYR A 55 -24.89 -8.53 10.07
CA TYR A 55 -24.02 -9.68 10.32
C TYR A 55 -24.18 -10.73 9.21
N ALA A 56 -23.08 -11.06 8.50
CA ALA A 56 -23.14 -11.84 7.25
C ALA A 56 -22.02 -12.90 7.16
N GLU A 57 -21.82 -13.71 8.21
CA GLU A 57 -20.89 -14.85 8.20
C GLU A 57 -21.19 -15.81 7.07
N GLY A 58 -20.16 -16.34 6.45
CA GLY A 58 -20.23 -17.15 5.25
C GLY A 58 -19.95 -16.31 3.99
N TYR A 59 -20.46 -16.75 2.87
CA TYR A 59 -20.23 -16.17 1.53
C TYR A 59 -21.55 -15.94 0.81
N PRO A 60 -21.64 -15.14 -0.25
CA PRO A 60 -22.86 -14.92 -1.02
C PRO A 60 -23.58 -16.21 -1.35
N GLY A 61 -24.87 -16.30 -1.06
CA GLY A 61 -25.70 -17.50 -1.25
C GLY A 61 -25.45 -18.65 -0.27
N LYS A 62 -24.45 -18.52 0.63
CA LYS A 62 -24.09 -19.54 1.64
C LYS A 62 -23.81 -18.88 2.99
N ARG A 63 -24.77 -18.11 3.49
CA ARG A 63 -24.66 -17.41 4.78
C ARG A 63 -25.16 -18.27 5.93
N TYR A 64 -24.62 -18.01 7.10
CA TYR A 64 -25.09 -18.62 8.35
C TYR A 64 -26.32 -17.91 8.95
N TYR A 65 -26.65 -16.70 8.46
CA TYR A 65 -27.75 -15.87 8.97
C TYR A 65 -28.70 -15.49 7.86
N GLY A 66 -29.98 -15.29 8.20
CA GLY A 66 -31.00 -14.78 7.30
C GLY A 66 -30.87 -13.27 7.01
N GLY A 67 -31.63 -12.76 6.05
CA GLY A 67 -31.67 -11.35 5.68
C GLY A 67 -30.40 -10.84 4.96
N CYS A 68 -29.70 -11.71 4.23
CA CYS A 68 -28.45 -11.37 3.54
C CYS A 68 -28.60 -11.10 2.04
N GLU A 69 -29.83 -11.14 1.50
CA GLU A 69 -30.09 -11.00 0.06
C GLU A 69 -29.54 -9.71 -0.57
N TYR A 70 -29.44 -8.62 0.20
CA TYR A 70 -28.93 -7.34 -0.30
C TYR A 70 -27.42 -7.18 -0.07
N VAL A 71 -26.89 -7.66 1.06
CA VAL A 71 -25.43 -7.68 1.28
C VAL A 71 -24.73 -8.66 0.36
N ASP A 72 -25.41 -9.75 -0.04
CA ASP A 72 -24.93 -10.66 -1.05
C ASP A 72 -24.71 -9.95 -2.40
N LYS A 73 -25.64 -9.06 -2.78
CA LYS A 73 -25.47 -8.22 -3.98
C LYS A 73 -24.24 -7.32 -3.88
N ALA A 74 -24.04 -6.68 -2.74
CA ALA A 74 -22.89 -5.80 -2.52
C ALA A 74 -21.56 -6.56 -2.60
N GLU A 75 -21.48 -7.73 -1.94
CA GLU A 75 -20.27 -8.55 -1.97
C GLU A 75 -20.03 -9.17 -3.34
N SER A 76 -21.07 -9.67 -4.01
CA SER A 76 -20.97 -10.20 -5.38
C SER A 76 -20.48 -9.16 -6.37
N LEU A 77 -20.95 -7.90 -6.28
CA LEU A 77 -20.45 -6.79 -7.08
C LEU A 77 -18.97 -6.49 -6.82
N ALA A 78 -18.55 -6.56 -5.56
CA ALA A 78 -17.14 -6.35 -5.21
C ALA A 78 -16.25 -7.46 -5.79
N ILE A 79 -16.68 -8.72 -5.69
CA ILE A 79 -15.97 -9.89 -6.25
C ILE A 79 -15.88 -9.78 -7.78
N GLU A 80 -17.01 -9.55 -8.45
CA GLU A 80 -17.06 -9.42 -9.92
C GLU A 80 -16.14 -8.31 -10.41
N ARG A 81 -16.20 -7.14 -9.77
CA ARG A 81 -15.38 -5.98 -10.14
C ARG A 81 -13.90 -6.21 -9.88
N ALA A 82 -13.53 -6.87 -8.78
CA ALA A 82 -12.15 -7.25 -8.50
C ALA A 82 -11.61 -8.21 -9.56
N CYS A 83 -12.37 -9.25 -9.89
CA CYS A 83 -12.00 -10.21 -10.94
C CYS A 83 -11.81 -9.53 -12.29
N LYS A 84 -12.73 -8.65 -12.68
CA LYS A 84 -12.65 -7.89 -13.94
C LYS A 84 -11.47 -6.92 -13.96
N LEU A 85 -11.24 -6.20 -12.85
CA LEU A 85 -10.19 -5.19 -12.73
C LEU A 85 -8.78 -5.80 -12.86
N PHE A 86 -8.56 -6.96 -12.24
CA PHE A 86 -7.25 -7.60 -12.18
C PHE A 86 -7.06 -8.78 -13.14
N GLY A 87 -8.11 -9.18 -13.89
CA GLY A 87 -8.05 -10.29 -14.84
C GLY A 87 -7.86 -11.65 -14.15
N CYS A 88 -8.59 -11.90 -13.06
CA CYS A 88 -8.52 -13.15 -12.32
C CYS A 88 -9.88 -13.87 -12.26
N GLU A 89 -9.84 -15.18 -11.95
CA GLU A 89 -11.04 -16.03 -11.85
C GLU A 89 -11.66 -15.99 -10.45
N TYR A 90 -10.84 -15.70 -9.43
CA TYR A 90 -11.25 -15.72 -8.03
C TYR A 90 -10.81 -14.46 -7.29
N ALA A 91 -11.73 -13.94 -6.47
CA ALA A 91 -11.46 -12.88 -5.52
C ALA A 91 -12.16 -13.14 -4.18
N ASN A 92 -11.47 -12.93 -3.06
CA ASN A 92 -12.06 -12.84 -1.73
C ASN A 92 -11.91 -11.41 -1.22
N VAL A 93 -13.04 -10.73 -1.03
CA VAL A 93 -13.11 -9.30 -0.63
C VAL A 93 -13.32 -9.11 0.87
N GLN A 94 -13.39 -10.20 1.65
CA GLN A 94 -13.68 -10.16 3.08
C GLN A 94 -12.47 -9.81 3.99
N PRO A 95 -11.20 -9.98 3.62
CA PRO A 95 -10.11 -9.61 4.53
C PRO A 95 -10.23 -8.16 5.00
N HIS A 96 -10.17 -7.98 6.35
CA HIS A 96 -10.32 -6.66 6.99
C HIS A 96 -9.11 -5.75 6.73
N SER A 97 -7.94 -6.34 6.46
CA SER A 97 -6.71 -5.63 6.15
C SER A 97 -5.80 -6.47 5.24
N GLY A 98 -4.75 -5.84 4.67
CA GLY A 98 -3.71 -6.56 3.93
C GLY A 98 -3.01 -7.60 4.80
N SER A 99 -2.71 -7.27 6.06
CA SER A 99 -2.08 -8.22 7.00
C SER A 99 -2.95 -9.45 7.26
N GLN A 100 -4.27 -9.30 7.35
CA GLN A 100 -5.19 -10.44 7.50
C GLN A 100 -5.34 -11.23 6.20
N ALA A 101 -5.31 -10.57 5.03
CA ALA A 101 -5.25 -11.26 3.75
C ALA A 101 -3.98 -12.12 3.66
N ASN A 102 -2.82 -11.56 4.02
CA ASN A 102 -1.56 -12.30 4.04
C ASN A 102 -1.61 -13.45 5.04
N SER A 103 -2.10 -13.22 6.27
CA SER A 103 -2.24 -14.29 7.28
C SER A 103 -3.12 -15.44 6.79
N ALA A 104 -4.22 -15.13 6.10
CA ALA A 104 -5.09 -16.16 5.51
C ALA A 104 -4.37 -16.99 4.44
N VAL A 105 -3.52 -16.37 3.60
CA VAL A 105 -2.70 -17.09 2.61
C VAL A 105 -1.71 -18.03 3.30
N TYR A 106 -1.00 -17.57 4.34
CA TYR A 106 -0.11 -18.43 5.12
C TYR A 106 -0.87 -19.61 5.74
N MET A 107 -2.03 -19.37 6.37
CA MET A 107 -2.87 -20.42 6.96
C MET A 107 -3.39 -21.42 5.93
N ALA A 108 -3.68 -20.96 4.71
CA ALA A 108 -4.19 -21.83 3.63
C ALA A 108 -3.13 -22.75 3.04
N LEU A 109 -1.86 -22.33 3.02
CA LEU A 109 -0.80 -22.96 2.22
C LEU A 109 0.33 -23.57 3.04
N LEU A 110 0.47 -23.20 4.31
CA LEU A 110 1.62 -23.54 5.14
C LEU A 110 1.20 -24.16 6.47
N ASN A 111 2.10 -24.94 7.05
CA ASN A 111 2.05 -25.35 8.44
C ASN A 111 3.02 -24.49 9.27
N PRO A 112 2.77 -24.29 10.57
CA PRO A 112 3.74 -23.64 11.45
C PRO A 112 5.12 -24.33 11.37
N GLY A 113 6.18 -23.52 11.24
CA GLY A 113 7.55 -24.01 11.06
C GLY A 113 7.99 -24.23 9.61
N ASP A 114 7.09 -24.18 8.65
CA ASP A 114 7.48 -24.25 7.23
C ASP A 114 8.41 -23.07 6.87
N THR A 115 9.33 -23.33 5.93
CA THR A 115 10.28 -22.32 5.45
C THR A 115 9.64 -21.45 4.37
N VAL A 116 9.83 -20.15 4.50
CA VAL A 116 9.41 -19.13 3.51
C VAL A 116 10.59 -18.26 3.11
N LEU A 117 10.59 -17.82 1.86
CA LEU A 117 11.58 -16.89 1.33
C LEU A 117 10.88 -15.55 1.09
N GLY A 118 11.31 -14.49 1.77
CA GLY A 118 10.68 -13.15 1.70
C GLY A 118 11.69 -12.03 1.59
N MET A 119 11.27 -10.89 1.04
CA MET A 119 12.15 -9.72 0.92
C MET A 119 12.52 -9.18 2.31
N SER A 120 13.82 -8.94 2.53
CA SER A 120 14.32 -8.32 3.76
C SER A 120 13.64 -6.99 4.05
N LEU A 121 13.26 -6.76 5.30
CA LEU A 121 12.67 -5.49 5.73
C LEU A 121 13.61 -4.30 5.48
N ALA A 122 14.93 -4.51 5.67
CA ALA A 122 15.95 -3.49 5.41
C ALA A 122 16.09 -3.14 3.92
N HIS A 123 15.65 -4.03 3.04
CA HIS A 123 15.68 -3.85 1.58
C HIS A 123 14.31 -3.52 0.98
N GLY A 124 13.34 -3.18 1.83
CA GLY A 124 12.04 -2.71 1.38
C GLY A 124 10.89 -3.72 1.48
N GLY A 125 11.09 -4.88 2.14
CA GLY A 125 10.03 -5.84 2.42
C GLY A 125 8.95 -5.27 3.35
N HIS A 126 7.87 -6.04 3.52
CA HIS A 126 6.79 -5.70 4.45
C HIS A 126 6.91 -6.52 5.75
N LEU A 127 6.36 -6.03 6.86
CA LEU A 127 6.36 -6.75 8.15
C LEU A 127 5.81 -8.17 8.01
N THR A 128 4.74 -8.38 7.22
CA THR A 128 4.12 -9.69 7.01
C THR A 128 4.90 -10.60 6.05
N HIS A 129 6.06 -10.19 5.55
CA HIS A 129 6.93 -11.00 4.71
C HIS A 129 8.04 -11.71 5.51
N GLY A 130 7.89 -11.80 6.82
CA GLY A 130 8.80 -12.57 7.67
C GLY A 130 9.50 -11.80 8.78
N SER A 131 9.05 -10.57 9.09
CA SER A 131 9.64 -9.82 10.20
C SER A 131 9.51 -10.57 11.53
N PRO A 132 10.59 -10.65 12.37
CA PRO A 132 10.56 -11.37 13.63
C PRO A 132 9.51 -10.88 14.64
N VAL A 133 9.08 -9.63 14.53
CA VAL A 133 8.05 -9.06 15.42
C VAL A 133 6.63 -9.35 14.95
N ASN A 134 6.47 -9.86 13.73
CA ASN A 134 5.19 -10.16 13.09
C ASN A 134 4.85 -11.65 13.18
N PHE A 135 3.56 -12.03 13.01
CA PHE A 135 3.14 -13.42 12.99
C PHE A 135 3.97 -14.26 12.00
N SER A 136 4.32 -13.69 10.85
CA SER A 136 5.05 -14.37 9.79
C SER A 136 6.45 -14.80 10.21
N GLY A 137 7.17 -13.98 10.98
CA GLY A 137 8.48 -14.36 11.54
C GLY A 137 8.41 -15.13 12.86
N LYS A 138 7.24 -15.12 13.55
CA LYS A 138 7.06 -15.86 14.80
C LYS A 138 6.67 -17.32 14.60
N HIS A 139 5.97 -17.63 13.51
CA HIS A 139 5.41 -18.97 13.27
C HIS A 139 6.08 -19.73 12.14
N TYR A 140 6.90 -19.07 11.32
CA TYR A 140 7.55 -19.67 10.14
C TYR A 140 9.05 -19.45 10.16
N ASN A 141 9.78 -20.35 9.49
CA ASN A 141 11.22 -20.22 9.30
C ASN A 141 11.48 -19.30 8.09
N VAL A 142 11.99 -18.10 8.33
CA VAL A 142 12.11 -17.07 7.29
C VAL A 142 13.55 -16.95 6.80
N ILE A 143 13.74 -17.08 5.50
CA ILE A 143 14.99 -16.80 4.81
C ILE A 143 14.80 -15.49 4.02
N PRO A 144 15.55 -14.42 4.34
CA PRO A 144 15.42 -13.17 3.62
C PRO A 144 16.21 -13.18 2.31
N TYR A 145 15.62 -12.64 1.22
CA TYR A 145 16.37 -12.24 0.04
C TYR A 145 16.51 -10.72 -0.01
N GLY A 146 17.45 -10.22 -0.81
CA GLY A 146 17.78 -8.81 -0.83
C GLY A 146 17.82 -8.19 -2.22
N ILE A 147 18.42 -7.00 -2.25
CA ILE A 147 18.78 -6.26 -3.44
C ILE A 147 20.31 -6.25 -3.60
N ASP A 148 20.76 -6.09 -4.82
CA ASP A 148 22.18 -5.94 -5.16
C ASP A 148 22.69 -4.50 -4.92
N GLU A 149 23.93 -4.23 -5.26
CA GLU A 149 24.57 -2.91 -5.12
C GLU A 149 23.92 -1.84 -6.01
N ALA A 150 23.25 -2.23 -7.09
CA ALA A 150 22.50 -1.32 -7.96
C ALA A 150 21.09 -1.03 -7.41
N GLY A 151 20.71 -1.64 -6.28
CA GLY A 151 19.40 -1.50 -5.68
C GLY A 151 18.31 -2.31 -6.40
N GLN A 152 18.69 -3.35 -7.17
CA GLN A 152 17.77 -4.25 -7.86
C GLN A 152 17.60 -5.56 -7.08
N ILE A 153 16.41 -6.20 -7.17
CA ILE A 153 16.23 -7.53 -6.58
C ILE A 153 17.28 -8.49 -7.17
N ASN A 154 18.06 -9.14 -6.30
CA ASN A 154 19.05 -10.13 -6.70
C ASN A 154 18.39 -11.49 -6.94
N TYR A 155 17.91 -11.72 -8.16
CA TYR A 155 17.20 -12.97 -8.52
C TYR A 155 18.13 -14.20 -8.51
N ASP A 156 19.42 -14.04 -8.76
CA ASP A 156 20.36 -15.14 -8.74
C ASP A 156 20.65 -15.61 -7.31
N GLU A 157 20.82 -14.67 -6.37
CA GLU A 157 20.87 -14.96 -4.95
C GLU A 157 19.55 -15.59 -4.44
N MET A 158 18.41 -15.04 -4.88
CA MET A 158 17.09 -15.61 -4.55
C MET A 158 16.98 -17.06 -5.00
N GLU A 159 17.46 -17.40 -6.21
CA GLU A 159 17.45 -18.76 -6.72
C GLU A 159 18.36 -19.68 -5.90
N GLN A 160 19.58 -19.22 -5.56
CA GLN A 160 20.51 -19.97 -4.72
C GLN A 160 19.90 -20.29 -3.34
N LEU A 161 19.32 -19.27 -2.69
CA LEU A 161 18.63 -19.44 -1.40
C LEU A 161 17.44 -20.40 -1.52
N ALA A 162 16.67 -20.32 -2.60
CA ALA A 162 15.56 -21.23 -2.83
C ALA A 162 16.03 -22.69 -3.01
N LEU A 163 17.10 -22.94 -3.75
CA LEU A 163 17.68 -24.28 -3.96
C LEU A 163 18.26 -24.85 -2.68
N GLU A 164 18.92 -24.03 -1.86
CA GLU A 164 19.51 -24.42 -0.59
C GLU A 164 18.47 -24.73 0.48
N HIS A 165 17.52 -23.83 0.69
CA HIS A 165 16.57 -23.90 1.81
C HIS A 165 15.23 -24.55 1.46
N LYS A 166 14.93 -24.77 0.18
CA LYS A 166 13.70 -25.41 -0.33
C LYS A 166 12.44 -24.89 0.36
N PRO A 167 12.17 -23.57 0.29
CA PRO A 167 11.02 -23.00 0.95
C PRO A 167 9.71 -23.58 0.38
N LYS A 168 8.67 -23.63 1.19
CA LYS A 168 7.32 -23.97 0.75
C LYS A 168 6.63 -22.82 0.04
N MET A 169 7.08 -21.60 0.30
CA MET A 169 6.51 -20.39 -0.32
C MET A 169 7.59 -19.34 -0.54
N ILE A 170 7.58 -18.74 -1.72
CA ILE A 170 8.33 -17.53 -2.06
C ILE A 170 7.35 -16.37 -2.08
N ILE A 171 7.71 -15.27 -1.39
CA ILE A 171 6.87 -14.11 -1.23
C ILE A 171 7.45 -12.97 -2.06
N GLY A 172 6.70 -12.54 -3.08
CA GLY A 172 6.98 -11.32 -3.83
C GLY A 172 6.21 -10.13 -3.27
N GLY A 173 6.72 -8.93 -3.54
CA GLY A 173 6.08 -7.69 -3.10
C GLY A 173 6.95 -6.91 -2.11
N PHE A 174 6.58 -5.65 -1.89
CA PHE A 174 7.42 -4.70 -1.18
C PHE A 174 6.61 -3.56 -0.55
N SER A 175 7.26 -2.82 0.34
CA SER A 175 6.78 -1.55 0.91
C SER A 175 7.64 -0.35 0.49
N ALA A 176 8.90 -0.59 0.13
CA ALA A 176 9.88 0.48 -0.13
C ALA A 176 10.88 0.08 -1.24
N TYR A 177 10.37 -0.42 -2.35
CA TYR A 177 11.16 -0.76 -3.54
C TYR A 177 10.64 0.02 -4.74
N SER A 178 11.53 0.70 -5.46
CA SER A 178 11.16 1.68 -6.49
C SER A 178 11.20 1.15 -7.92
N GLN A 179 11.65 -0.10 -8.13
CA GLN A 179 11.86 -0.65 -9.47
C GLN A 179 10.78 -1.67 -9.86
N ILE A 180 10.84 -2.14 -11.10
CA ILE A 180 9.96 -3.21 -11.61
C ILE A 180 10.39 -4.55 -11.01
N VAL A 181 9.40 -5.37 -10.62
CA VAL A 181 9.63 -6.76 -10.22
C VAL A 181 9.33 -7.69 -11.39
N ASP A 182 10.24 -8.63 -11.65
CA ASP A 182 10.06 -9.70 -12.64
C ASP A 182 9.31 -10.88 -11.99
N TRP A 183 7.98 -10.83 -12.03
CA TRP A 183 7.11 -11.88 -11.49
C TRP A 183 7.29 -13.22 -12.18
N LYS A 184 7.64 -13.21 -13.47
CA LYS A 184 7.90 -14.42 -14.24
C LYS A 184 9.16 -15.11 -13.73
N ARG A 185 10.25 -14.37 -13.52
CA ARG A 185 11.49 -14.91 -12.96
C ARG A 185 11.27 -15.47 -11.54
N MET A 186 10.48 -14.78 -10.71
CA MET A 186 10.12 -15.30 -9.39
C MET A 186 9.33 -16.62 -9.48
N ARG A 187 8.43 -16.73 -10.45
CA ARG A 187 7.69 -17.96 -10.68
C ARG A 187 8.60 -19.10 -11.13
N GLU A 188 9.51 -18.86 -12.04
CA GLU A 188 10.49 -19.85 -12.50
C GLU A 188 11.37 -20.36 -11.35
N ILE A 189 11.75 -19.49 -10.42
CA ILE A 189 12.49 -19.88 -9.21
C ILE A 189 11.62 -20.74 -8.29
N ALA A 190 10.38 -20.35 -8.05
CA ALA A 190 9.44 -21.10 -7.22
C ALA A 190 9.18 -22.52 -7.77
N ASP A 191 8.99 -22.65 -9.08
CA ASP A 191 8.75 -23.93 -9.75
C ASP A 191 9.95 -24.89 -9.62
N LYS A 192 11.19 -24.39 -9.58
CA LYS A 192 12.39 -25.22 -9.39
C LYS A 192 12.45 -25.96 -8.05
N VAL A 193 11.75 -25.46 -7.05
CA VAL A 193 11.76 -25.99 -5.69
C VAL A 193 10.39 -26.46 -5.20
N ASP A 194 9.40 -26.54 -6.10
CA ASP A 194 8.01 -26.90 -5.79
C ASP A 194 7.39 -26.00 -4.70
N ALA A 195 7.70 -24.69 -4.77
CA ALA A 195 7.19 -23.70 -3.84
C ALA A 195 5.98 -22.95 -4.42
N TYR A 196 5.09 -22.50 -3.54
CA TYR A 196 4.09 -21.52 -3.93
C TYR A 196 4.74 -20.17 -4.19
N LEU A 197 4.37 -19.49 -5.28
CA LEU A 197 4.62 -18.06 -5.43
C LEU A 197 3.40 -17.31 -4.90
N PHE A 198 3.59 -16.58 -3.83
CA PHE A 198 2.64 -15.64 -3.24
C PHE A 198 3.13 -14.22 -3.48
N VAL A 199 2.27 -13.33 -4.00
CA VAL A 199 2.63 -11.93 -4.26
C VAL A 199 1.69 -10.98 -3.51
N ASP A 200 2.29 -10.13 -2.68
CA ASP A 200 1.63 -8.97 -2.06
C ASP A 200 1.88 -7.73 -2.93
N MET A 201 0.90 -7.37 -3.76
CA MET A 201 1.01 -6.22 -4.66
C MET A 201 0.45 -4.92 -4.06
N ALA A 202 0.28 -4.84 -2.75
CA ALA A 202 -0.44 -3.76 -2.06
C ALA A 202 0.02 -2.36 -2.47
N HIS A 203 1.32 -2.13 -2.60
CA HIS A 203 1.84 -0.82 -2.95
C HIS A 203 1.54 -0.40 -4.39
N VAL A 204 1.52 -1.34 -5.32
CA VAL A 204 1.38 -1.07 -6.76
C VAL A 204 0.04 -1.49 -7.36
N ALA A 205 -0.93 -1.91 -6.55
CA ALA A 205 -2.21 -2.43 -7.04
C ALA A 205 -2.98 -1.45 -7.93
N GLY A 206 -2.95 -0.15 -7.61
CA GLY A 206 -3.56 0.86 -8.46
C GLY A 206 -2.85 1.02 -9.80
N LEU A 207 -1.52 0.97 -9.80
CA LEU A 207 -0.70 1.01 -11.02
C LEU A 207 -0.96 -0.22 -11.89
N ILE A 208 -1.04 -1.41 -11.28
CA ILE A 208 -1.37 -2.66 -11.97
C ILE A 208 -2.77 -2.58 -12.60
N ALA A 209 -3.77 -2.12 -11.85
CA ALA A 209 -5.14 -1.94 -12.34
C ALA A 209 -5.21 -0.99 -13.54
N ALA A 210 -4.34 0.01 -13.60
CA ALA A 210 -4.25 0.98 -14.70
C ALA A 210 -3.36 0.51 -15.87
N GLY A 211 -2.58 -0.56 -15.70
CA GLY A 211 -1.60 -1.03 -16.69
C GLY A 211 -0.26 -0.30 -16.67
N GLU A 212 0.03 0.47 -15.60
CA GLU A 212 1.27 1.25 -15.41
C GLU A 212 2.36 0.45 -14.68
N TYR A 213 2.07 -0.79 -14.26
CA TYR A 213 3.02 -1.71 -13.62
C TYR A 213 2.66 -3.17 -13.98
N PRO A 214 3.64 -4.07 -14.15
CA PRO A 214 3.37 -5.45 -14.55
C PRO A 214 2.51 -6.19 -13.51
N THR A 215 1.51 -6.93 -13.99
CA THR A 215 0.63 -7.72 -13.12
C THR A 215 1.27 -9.05 -12.70
N PRO A 216 1.19 -9.42 -11.40
CA PRO A 216 1.62 -10.74 -10.93
C PRO A 216 0.59 -11.84 -11.20
N VAL A 217 -0.66 -11.49 -11.50
CA VAL A 217 -1.80 -12.44 -11.55
C VAL A 217 -1.57 -13.65 -12.45
N PRO A 218 -0.96 -13.54 -13.66
CA PRO A 218 -0.68 -14.71 -14.51
C PRO A 218 0.44 -15.62 -13.97
N HIS A 219 1.25 -15.13 -13.03
CA HIS A 219 2.46 -15.83 -12.57
C HIS A 219 2.32 -16.40 -11.15
N ALA A 220 1.65 -15.67 -10.25
CA ALA A 220 1.51 -16.06 -8.86
C ALA A 220 0.39 -17.10 -8.67
N HIS A 221 0.57 -18.00 -7.70
CA HIS A 221 -0.50 -18.89 -7.27
C HIS A 221 -1.58 -18.13 -6.50
N VAL A 222 -1.16 -17.17 -5.64
CA VAL A 222 -2.04 -16.29 -4.88
C VAL A 222 -1.47 -14.88 -4.91
N VAL A 223 -2.35 -13.91 -5.06
CA VAL A 223 -2.02 -12.49 -4.98
C VAL A 223 -2.86 -11.85 -3.89
N THR A 224 -2.25 -11.03 -3.06
CA THR A 224 -2.97 -10.17 -2.10
C THR A 224 -2.73 -8.71 -2.40
N THR A 225 -3.62 -7.88 -1.90
CA THR A 225 -3.42 -6.43 -1.88
C THR A 225 -4.21 -5.78 -0.75
N THR A 226 -3.81 -4.57 -0.39
CA THR A 226 -4.67 -3.60 0.29
C THR A 226 -5.52 -2.85 -0.73
N THR A 227 -6.61 -2.25 -0.29
CA THR A 227 -7.51 -1.49 -1.17
C THR A 227 -7.34 0.03 -1.06
N HIS A 228 -6.51 0.53 -0.12
CA HIS A 228 -6.47 1.95 0.27
C HIS A 228 -5.18 2.71 -0.11
N LYS A 229 -4.20 2.06 -0.77
CA LYS A 229 -2.95 2.72 -1.18
C LYS A 229 -3.12 3.33 -2.58
N THR A 230 -2.31 2.91 -3.56
CA THR A 230 -2.46 3.39 -4.94
C THR A 230 -3.85 3.11 -5.52
N LEU A 231 -4.56 2.09 -5.03
CA LEU A 231 -5.92 1.75 -5.46
C LEU A 231 -7.01 2.72 -4.96
N ALA A 232 -6.69 3.60 -4.00
CA ALA A 232 -7.51 4.71 -3.51
C ALA A 232 -8.92 4.33 -2.98
N GLY A 233 -9.09 3.10 -2.51
CA GLY A 233 -10.34 2.58 -1.94
C GLY A 233 -10.40 2.67 -0.41
N PRO A 234 -11.36 1.98 0.22
CA PRO A 234 -11.46 1.91 1.67
C PRO A 234 -10.30 1.10 2.25
N ARG A 235 -9.99 1.31 3.54
CA ARG A 235 -9.02 0.45 4.24
C ARG A 235 -9.54 -0.98 4.33
N GLY A 236 -8.80 -1.91 3.73
CA GLY A 236 -9.19 -3.32 3.66
C GLY A 236 -8.14 -4.14 2.92
N GLY A 237 -8.38 -5.45 2.83
CA GLY A 237 -7.58 -6.42 2.09
C GLY A 237 -8.38 -7.11 0.99
N LEU A 238 -7.65 -7.78 0.10
CA LEU A 238 -8.19 -8.53 -1.05
C LEU A 238 -7.27 -9.70 -1.34
N ILE A 239 -7.83 -10.85 -1.68
CA ILE A 239 -7.09 -12.04 -2.15
C ILE A 239 -7.59 -12.39 -3.55
N LEU A 240 -6.66 -12.65 -4.47
CA LEU A 240 -6.92 -13.01 -5.87
C LEU A 240 -6.19 -14.30 -6.23
N SER A 241 -6.74 -15.10 -7.13
CA SER A 241 -6.06 -16.32 -7.61
C SER A 241 -6.61 -16.78 -8.96
N ASN A 242 -5.76 -17.50 -9.71
CA ASN A 242 -6.11 -18.29 -10.91
C ASN A 242 -5.68 -19.76 -10.73
N ALA A 243 -5.41 -20.21 -9.50
CA ALA A 243 -4.83 -21.54 -9.24
C ALA A 243 -5.88 -22.68 -9.08
N GLY A 244 -7.14 -22.39 -9.39
CA GLY A 244 -8.22 -23.38 -9.47
C GLY A 244 -9.00 -23.56 -8.17
N GLU A 245 -10.11 -24.30 -8.27
CA GLU A 245 -11.16 -24.45 -7.24
C GLU A 245 -10.65 -24.94 -5.87
N ASP A 246 -9.67 -25.83 -5.83
CA ASP A 246 -9.16 -26.34 -4.56
C ASP A 246 -8.37 -25.26 -3.80
N MET A 247 -7.66 -24.39 -4.52
CA MET A 247 -7.03 -23.21 -3.94
C MET A 247 -8.09 -22.24 -3.40
N TYR A 248 -9.14 -21.98 -4.17
CA TYR A 248 -10.21 -21.06 -3.78
C TYR A 248 -10.92 -21.50 -2.49
N LYS A 249 -11.18 -22.82 -2.36
CA LYS A 249 -11.75 -23.39 -1.11
C LYS A 249 -10.84 -23.21 0.09
N LYS A 250 -9.53 -23.46 -0.06
CA LYS A 250 -8.54 -23.26 1.02
C LYS A 250 -8.48 -21.80 1.45
N LEU A 251 -8.41 -20.87 0.50
CA LEU A 251 -8.37 -19.44 0.78
C LEU A 251 -9.66 -18.95 1.46
N ASN A 252 -10.83 -19.36 0.97
CA ASN A 252 -12.11 -19.04 1.60
C ASN A 252 -12.18 -19.58 3.04
N SER A 253 -11.79 -20.83 3.26
CA SER A 253 -11.79 -21.44 4.60
C SER A 253 -10.81 -20.74 5.55
N ALA A 254 -9.65 -20.31 5.06
CA ALA A 254 -8.67 -19.60 5.85
C ALA A 254 -9.11 -18.17 6.23
N VAL A 255 -9.89 -17.50 5.37
CA VAL A 255 -10.50 -16.21 5.70
C VAL A 255 -11.65 -16.43 6.70
N PHE A 256 -12.65 -17.21 6.32
CA PHE A 256 -13.78 -17.56 7.17
C PHE A 256 -14.09 -19.06 7.08
N PRO A 257 -14.13 -19.77 8.21
CA PRO A 257 -14.04 -19.31 9.60
C PRO A 257 -12.61 -19.24 10.18
N GLY A 258 -11.56 -19.46 9.37
CA GLY A 258 -10.20 -19.64 9.87
C GLY A 258 -9.62 -18.46 10.62
N GLY A 259 -9.69 -17.26 10.07
CA GLY A 259 -9.05 -16.06 10.61
C GLY A 259 -10.01 -14.92 10.98
N GLN A 260 -11.24 -14.95 10.48
CA GLN A 260 -12.25 -13.90 10.68
C GLN A 260 -13.62 -14.50 10.99
N GLY A 261 -14.51 -13.69 11.62
CA GLY A 261 -15.94 -13.93 11.77
C GLY A 261 -16.73 -13.10 10.75
N GLY A 262 -17.69 -12.28 11.24
CA GLY A 262 -18.53 -11.46 10.40
C GLY A 262 -17.77 -10.47 9.53
N PRO A 263 -18.00 -10.45 8.21
CA PRO A 263 -17.35 -9.52 7.31
C PRO A 263 -17.86 -8.09 7.50
N LEU A 264 -17.03 -7.10 7.15
CA LEU A 264 -17.37 -5.67 7.22
C LEU A 264 -18.13 -5.26 5.95
N MET A 265 -19.45 -5.46 5.92
CA MET A 265 -20.25 -5.28 4.69
C MET A 265 -20.24 -3.85 4.16
N HIS A 266 -20.15 -2.85 5.04
CA HIS A 266 -19.97 -1.44 4.68
C HIS A 266 -18.63 -1.17 4.00
N VAL A 267 -17.54 -1.82 4.43
CA VAL A 267 -16.22 -1.73 3.79
C VAL A 267 -16.23 -2.46 2.45
N ILE A 268 -16.88 -3.64 2.35
CA ILE A 268 -17.03 -4.38 1.10
C ILE A 268 -17.80 -3.56 0.06
N ALA A 269 -18.83 -2.84 0.48
CA ALA A 269 -19.53 -1.90 -0.40
C ALA A 269 -18.60 -0.76 -0.87
N GLY A 270 -17.77 -0.23 0.02
CA GLY A 270 -16.72 0.74 -0.34
C GLY A 270 -15.71 0.16 -1.34
N LYS A 271 -15.30 -1.11 -1.20
CA LYS A 271 -14.45 -1.81 -2.18
C LYS A 271 -15.16 -1.91 -3.54
N ALA A 272 -16.45 -2.27 -3.56
CA ALA A 272 -17.22 -2.33 -4.80
C ALA A 272 -17.28 -0.99 -5.54
N VAL A 273 -17.39 0.12 -4.81
CA VAL A 273 -17.32 1.47 -5.39
C VAL A 273 -15.93 1.75 -5.94
N ALA A 274 -14.89 1.55 -5.14
CA ALA A 274 -13.50 1.82 -5.53
C ALA A 274 -13.06 1.00 -6.76
N PHE A 275 -13.44 -0.26 -6.85
CA PHE A 275 -13.12 -1.09 -8.02
C PHE A 275 -13.85 -0.60 -9.28
N LYS A 276 -15.06 -0.07 -9.13
CA LYS A 276 -15.76 0.56 -10.26
C LYS A 276 -15.04 1.83 -10.71
N GLU A 277 -14.65 2.70 -9.78
CA GLU A 277 -13.86 3.91 -10.09
C GLU A 277 -12.51 3.55 -10.73
N ALA A 278 -11.85 2.47 -10.28
CA ALA A 278 -10.58 2.01 -10.83
C ALA A 278 -10.67 1.49 -12.28
N MET A 279 -11.86 1.15 -12.76
CA MET A 279 -12.09 0.76 -14.15
C MET A 279 -12.35 1.96 -15.08
N GLU A 280 -12.54 3.16 -14.55
CA GLU A 280 -12.82 4.36 -15.34
C GLU A 280 -11.54 4.93 -16.00
N PRO A 281 -11.65 5.58 -17.18
CA PRO A 281 -10.49 6.15 -17.87
C PRO A 281 -9.72 7.19 -17.03
N GLU A 282 -10.41 7.94 -16.18
CA GLU A 282 -9.85 8.96 -15.31
C GLU A 282 -8.88 8.36 -14.28
N PHE A 283 -9.19 7.17 -13.78
CA PHE A 283 -8.30 6.46 -12.86
C PHE A 283 -7.00 6.04 -13.56
N LYS A 284 -7.09 5.57 -14.80
CA LYS A 284 -5.91 5.24 -15.61
C LYS A 284 -5.02 6.46 -15.85
N ALA A 285 -5.62 7.58 -16.23
CA ALA A 285 -4.90 8.84 -16.41
C ALA A 285 -4.26 9.34 -15.11
N TYR A 286 -4.94 9.17 -13.97
CA TYR A 286 -4.42 9.47 -12.65
C TYR A 286 -3.17 8.63 -12.32
N GLN A 287 -3.21 7.31 -12.51
CA GLN A 287 -2.07 6.44 -12.21
C GLN A 287 -0.85 6.71 -13.09
N ALA A 288 -1.07 7.00 -14.38
CA ALA A 288 0.01 7.42 -15.27
C ALA A 288 0.69 8.71 -14.77
N ARG A 289 -0.09 9.66 -14.25
CA ARG A 289 0.43 10.90 -13.65
C ARG A 289 1.17 10.64 -12.33
N VAL A 290 0.71 9.67 -11.53
CA VAL A 290 1.41 9.26 -10.29
C VAL A 290 2.86 8.89 -10.58
N VAL A 291 3.10 8.06 -11.60
CA VAL A 291 4.46 7.64 -12.01
C VAL A 291 5.25 8.82 -12.55
N LYS A 292 4.64 9.68 -13.39
CA LYS A 292 5.31 10.87 -13.94
C LYS A 292 5.73 11.85 -12.84
N ASN A 293 4.87 12.11 -11.87
CA ASN A 293 5.18 12.97 -10.73
C ASN A 293 6.33 12.40 -9.90
N ALA A 294 6.37 11.07 -9.66
CA ALA A 294 7.47 10.43 -8.96
C ALA A 294 8.80 10.59 -9.71
N LYS A 295 8.81 10.36 -11.02
CA LYS A 295 10.00 10.56 -11.87
C LYS A 295 10.45 12.03 -11.91
N ALA A 296 9.52 12.97 -11.95
CA ALA A 296 9.81 14.40 -11.93
C ALA A 296 10.47 14.83 -10.59
N MET A 297 9.95 14.35 -9.47
CA MET A 297 10.56 14.60 -8.15
C MET A 297 11.96 13.98 -8.04
N VAL A 298 12.13 12.73 -8.49
CA VAL A 298 13.44 12.06 -8.51
C VAL A 298 14.47 12.87 -9.29
N ALA A 299 14.13 13.30 -10.50
CA ALA A 299 15.03 14.11 -11.33
C ALA A 299 15.45 15.41 -10.63
N GLN A 300 14.51 16.07 -9.93
CA GLN A 300 14.78 17.28 -9.20
C GLN A 300 15.66 17.06 -7.96
N PHE A 301 15.44 15.99 -7.19
CA PHE A 301 16.33 15.61 -6.08
C PHE A 301 17.75 15.34 -6.57
N GLN A 302 17.90 14.61 -7.70
CA GLN A 302 19.20 14.32 -8.30
C GLN A 302 19.90 15.60 -8.79
N GLU A 303 19.19 16.53 -9.42
CA GLU A 303 19.71 17.83 -9.83
C GLU A 303 20.23 18.64 -8.62
N ARG A 304 19.55 18.52 -7.47
CA ARG A 304 19.96 19.13 -6.20
C ARG A 304 21.08 18.34 -5.48
N GLY A 305 21.62 17.29 -6.10
CA GLY A 305 22.74 16.49 -5.56
C GLY A 305 22.35 15.52 -4.44
N TYR A 306 21.09 15.10 -4.40
CA TYR A 306 20.64 14.03 -3.52
C TYR A 306 20.73 12.68 -4.21
N LYS A 307 21.15 11.67 -3.46
CA LYS A 307 21.22 10.29 -3.93
C LYS A 307 19.86 9.63 -3.79
N ILE A 308 19.42 8.97 -4.87
CA ILE A 308 18.19 8.19 -4.91
C ILE A 308 18.54 6.70 -4.96
N VAL A 309 17.96 5.90 -4.07
CA VAL A 309 18.16 4.45 -4.06
C VAL A 309 17.69 3.88 -5.41
N SER A 310 18.45 2.91 -5.95
CA SER A 310 18.24 2.34 -7.28
C SER A 310 18.34 3.36 -8.43
N ASN A 311 18.92 4.53 -8.15
CA ASN A 311 19.11 5.63 -9.11
C ASN A 311 17.84 6.10 -9.83
N GLY A 312 16.65 5.83 -9.24
CA GLY A 312 15.39 6.26 -9.84
C GLY A 312 14.15 5.55 -9.34
N THR A 313 13.06 5.69 -10.09
CA THR A 313 11.82 4.98 -9.82
C THR A 313 11.08 4.59 -11.10
N GLU A 314 10.43 3.42 -11.06
CA GLU A 314 9.51 2.93 -12.08
C GLU A 314 8.07 2.79 -11.55
N ASN A 315 7.80 3.32 -10.36
CA ASN A 315 6.48 3.27 -9.75
C ASN A 315 6.11 4.58 -9.03
N HIS A 316 5.31 4.52 -7.99
CA HIS A 316 4.75 5.67 -7.25
C HIS A 316 5.62 6.17 -6.11
N LEU A 317 6.73 5.51 -5.80
CA LEU A 317 7.57 5.86 -4.66
C LEU A 317 9.06 5.86 -5.02
N PHE A 318 9.84 6.53 -4.20
CA PHE A 318 11.30 6.48 -4.22
C PHE A 318 11.87 6.70 -2.82
N LEU A 319 13.14 6.32 -2.63
CA LEU A 319 13.88 6.51 -1.40
C LEU A 319 15.00 7.53 -1.62
N VAL A 320 15.04 8.55 -0.79
CA VAL A 320 16.16 9.52 -0.74
C VAL A 320 17.17 9.00 0.28
N ASP A 321 18.40 8.75 -0.18
CA ASP A 321 19.53 8.38 0.66
C ASP A 321 20.22 9.65 1.18
N LEU A 322 20.25 9.78 2.50
CA LEU A 322 20.76 10.95 3.21
C LEU A 322 22.13 10.68 3.91
N ILE A 323 22.75 9.49 3.68
CA ILE A 323 24.00 9.10 4.33
C ILE A 323 25.07 10.14 4.05
N ASP A 324 25.30 10.47 2.75
CA ASP A 324 26.36 11.40 2.32
C ASP A 324 26.10 12.86 2.73
N LYS A 325 24.89 13.20 3.12
CA LYS A 325 24.50 14.52 3.63
C LYS A 325 24.61 14.63 5.16
N ASP A 326 24.93 13.52 5.84
CA ASP A 326 24.95 13.40 7.32
C ASP A 326 23.64 13.84 7.99
N ILE A 327 22.51 13.66 7.28
CA ILE A 327 21.16 13.91 7.78
C ILE A 327 20.55 12.59 8.23
N THR A 328 19.88 12.58 9.39
CA THR A 328 19.10 11.41 9.79
C THR A 328 17.71 11.42 9.17
N GLY A 329 17.14 10.25 8.90
CA GLY A 329 15.74 10.14 8.45
C GLY A 329 14.78 10.76 9.47
N LYS A 330 15.10 10.67 10.78
CA LYS A 330 14.32 11.25 11.85
C LYS A 330 14.32 12.80 11.81
N ASP A 331 15.48 13.41 11.59
CA ASP A 331 15.58 14.88 11.52
C ASP A 331 14.93 15.42 10.23
N ALA A 332 15.11 14.70 9.11
CA ALA A 332 14.44 15.01 7.84
C ALA A 332 12.91 14.96 7.95
N ASP A 333 12.36 13.91 8.55
CA ASP A 333 10.93 13.74 8.81
C ASP A 333 10.39 14.90 9.69
N ALA A 334 11.09 15.24 10.77
CA ALA A 334 10.69 16.31 11.66
C ALA A 334 10.73 17.70 10.97
N ALA A 335 11.80 18.01 10.22
CA ALA A 335 11.95 19.30 9.54
C ALA A 335 10.93 19.50 8.43
N LEU A 336 10.69 18.47 7.61
CA LEU A 336 9.66 18.50 6.56
C LEU A 336 8.27 18.59 7.16
N GLY A 337 7.98 17.85 8.24
CA GLY A 337 6.72 17.93 8.97
C GLY A 337 6.43 19.34 9.50
N ALA A 338 7.44 20.06 10.02
CA ALA A 338 7.31 21.44 10.45
C ALA A 338 6.95 22.39 9.29
N ALA A 339 7.33 22.05 8.06
CA ALA A 339 6.95 22.76 6.83
C ALA A 339 5.62 22.25 6.20
N ASN A 340 4.82 21.50 6.93
CA ASN A 340 3.58 20.86 6.45
C ASN A 340 3.79 19.89 5.27
N ILE A 341 4.93 19.22 5.21
CA ILE A 341 5.24 18.17 4.23
C ILE A 341 5.40 16.84 4.98
N THR A 342 4.46 15.94 4.82
CA THR A 342 4.41 14.66 5.54
C THR A 342 5.12 13.57 4.74
N VAL A 343 6.20 13.02 5.30
CA VAL A 343 6.95 11.88 4.78
C VAL A 343 7.07 10.80 5.87
N ASN A 344 7.75 9.70 5.59
CA ASN A 344 8.21 8.81 6.66
C ASN A 344 9.72 8.56 6.53
N LYS A 345 10.40 8.52 7.67
CA LYS A 345 11.77 8.02 7.73
C LYS A 345 11.83 6.56 7.25
N ASN A 346 12.89 6.21 6.55
CA ASN A 346 13.06 4.86 5.99
C ASN A 346 14.54 4.47 5.99
N SER A 347 14.83 3.21 6.33
CA SER A 347 16.18 2.68 6.12
C SER A 347 16.52 2.64 4.63
N VAL A 348 17.77 2.87 4.32
CA VAL A 348 18.34 2.73 2.97
C VAL A 348 19.31 1.54 2.94
N PRO A 349 19.68 1.01 1.77
CA PRO A 349 20.66 -0.06 1.69
C PRO A 349 21.96 0.30 2.41
N ASN A 350 22.50 -0.63 3.21
CA ASN A 350 23.70 -0.44 4.03
C ASN A 350 23.58 0.69 5.05
N ASP A 351 22.37 0.96 5.53
CA ASP A 351 22.11 2.02 6.50
C ASP A 351 22.96 1.84 7.78
N PRO A 352 23.84 2.80 8.14
CA PRO A 352 24.67 2.70 9.32
C PRO A 352 23.91 2.97 10.64
N ARG A 353 22.66 3.47 10.53
CA ARG A 353 21.84 3.88 11.69
C ARG A 353 20.78 2.83 12.02
N SER A 354 20.30 2.84 13.25
CA SER A 354 19.23 1.95 13.69
C SER A 354 17.91 2.21 12.97
N PRO A 355 16.99 1.22 12.89
CA PRO A 355 15.67 1.40 12.28
C PRO A 355 14.80 2.50 12.92
N PHE A 356 15.12 2.94 14.14
CA PHE A 356 14.41 4.03 14.83
C PHE A 356 14.89 5.43 14.41
N VAL A 357 16.08 5.53 13.82
CA VAL A 357 16.71 6.78 13.36
C VAL A 357 16.70 6.86 11.86
N THR A 358 17.24 5.84 11.18
CA THR A 358 17.39 5.68 9.72
C THR A 358 18.27 6.75 9.06
N SER A 359 18.65 6.50 7.81
CA SER A 359 19.45 7.45 7.02
C SER A 359 18.76 7.83 5.71
N GLY A 360 17.44 7.71 5.65
CA GLY A 360 16.67 8.09 4.49
C GLY A 360 15.23 8.43 4.80
N ILE A 361 14.55 8.89 3.77
CA ILE A 361 13.11 9.11 3.74
C ILE A 361 12.49 8.40 2.55
N ARG A 362 11.26 7.92 2.70
CA ARG A 362 10.44 7.39 1.61
C ARG A 362 9.45 8.46 1.18
N VAL A 363 9.36 8.68 -0.13
CA VAL A 363 8.47 9.66 -0.75
C VAL A 363 7.57 8.94 -1.73
N GLY A 364 6.27 9.23 -1.72
CA GLY A 364 5.28 8.69 -2.64
C GLY A 364 4.36 9.78 -3.19
N THR A 365 3.85 9.59 -4.38
CA THR A 365 3.10 10.61 -5.12
C THR A 365 1.60 10.36 -5.30
N PRO A 366 0.97 9.27 -4.80
CA PRO A 366 -0.45 9.04 -5.03
C PRO A 366 -1.35 10.16 -4.49
N ALA A 367 -1.13 10.61 -3.25
CA ALA A 367 -1.97 11.60 -2.59
C ALA A 367 -1.86 12.98 -3.26
N ILE A 368 -0.64 13.47 -3.55
CA ILE A 368 -0.47 14.75 -4.25
C ILE A 368 -1.06 14.74 -5.65
N THR A 369 -0.91 13.61 -6.36
CA THR A 369 -1.49 13.46 -7.70
C THR A 369 -3.01 13.45 -7.65
N ARG A 370 -3.61 12.87 -6.59
CA ARG A 370 -5.07 12.89 -6.36
C ARG A 370 -5.58 14.31 -6.11
N ARG A 371 -4.79 15.16 -5.45
CA ARG A 371 -5.07 16.60 -5.29
C ARG A 371 -4.99 17.40 -6.60
N GLY A 372 -4.37 16.86 -7.64
CA GLY A 372 -4.24 17.53 -8.93
C GLY A 372 -2.85 18.09 -9.25
N PHE A 373 -1.81 17.70 -8.51
CA PHE A 373 -0.43 18.09 -8.83
C PHE A 373 -0.04 17.68 -10.24
N THR A 374 0.57 18.60 -10.95
CA THR A 374 1.26 18.39 -12.23
C THR A 374 2.72 18.00 -11.99
N GLU A 375 3.43 17.62 -13.06
CA GLU A 375 4.88 17.36 -13.00
C GLU A 375 5.68 18.59 -12.56
N GLU A 376 5.25 19.80 -12.96
CA GLU A 376 5.87 21.06 -12.53
C GLU A 376 5.63 21.32 -11.03
N ASP A 377 4.41 21.12 -10.55
CA ASP A 377 4.12 21.23 -9.11
C ASP A 377 4.95 20.24 -8.30
N ALA A 378 5.14 19.01 -8.81
CA ALA A 378 5.96 17.99 -8.17
C ALA A 378 7.45 18.35 -8.13
N LYS A 379 8.00 18.95 -9.20
CA LYS A 379 9.37 19.49 -9.22
C LYS A 379 9.55 20.63 -8.23
N GLU A 380 8.61 21.58 -8.19
CA GLU A 380 8.65 22.67 -7.22
C GLU A 380 8.63 22.16 -5.78
N LEU A 381 7.76 21.18 -5.50
CA LEU A 381 7.70 20.54 -4.19
C LEU A 381 9.03 19.86 -3.82
N ALA A 382 9.65 19.14 -4.76
CA ALA A 382 10.96 18.54 -4.53
C ALA A 382 12.03 19.58 -4.22
N ASN A 383 12.02 20.74 -4.89
CA ASN A 383 12.90 21.87 -4.56
C ASN A 383 12.66 22.40 -3.14
N TRP A 384 11.41 22.60 -2.74
CA TRP A 384 11.09 23.04 -1.39
C TRP A 384 11.55 22.04 -0.32
N MET A 385 11.41 20.74 -0.60
CA MET A 385 11.93 19.69 0.28
C MET A 385 13.45 19.78 0.40
N CYS A 386 14.17 19.96 -0.71
CA CYS A 386 15.63 20.14 -0.70
C CYS A 386 16.03 21.40 0.08
N ASP A 387 15.31 22.54 -0.08
CA ASP A 387 15.58 23.78 0.67
C ASP A 387 15.49 23.53 2.18
N VAL A 388 14.48 22.80 2.65
CA VAL A 388 14.33 22.43 4.06
C VAL A 388 15.46 21.50 4.52
N LEU A 389 15.79 20.46 3.72
CA LEU A 389 16.81 19.47 4.05
C LEU A 389 18.24 20.08 4.05
N ASP A 390 18.53 21.02 3.15
CA ASP A 390 19.81 21.74 3.11
C ASP A 390 19.93 22.75 4.27
N ASN A 391 18.83 23.08 4.96
CA ASN A 391 18.76 24.09 6.01
C ASN A 391 18.03 23.59 7.28
N ILE A 392 18.25 22.34 7.68
CA ILE A 392 17.62 21.77 8.87
C ILE A 392 17.90 22.65 10.10
N GLY A 393 16.83 22.99 10.83
CA GLY A 393 16.90 23.86 12.01
C GLY A 393 16.83 25.37 11.70
N ASN A 394 16.76 25.76 10.43
CA ASN A 394 16.53 27.16 10.05
C ASN A 394 15.02 27.46 10.00
N GLU A 395 14.51 28.09 11.05
CA GLU A 395 13.08 28.39 11.19
C GLU A 395 12.54 29.31 10.08
N GLU A 396 13.36 30.23 9.54
CA GLU A 396 12.94 31.14 8.47
C GLU A 396 12.69 30.36 7.15
N VAL A 397 13.56 29.41 6.82
CA VAL A 397 13.41 28.56 5.63
C VAL A 397 12.21 27.64 5.78
N ILE A 398 12.04 27.03 6.96
CA ILE A 398 10.91 26.15 7.25
C ILE A 398 9.59 26.91 7.13
N GLU A 399 9.48 28.09 7.77
CA GLU A 399 8.26 28.90 7.70
C GLU A 399 7.97 29.40 6.27
N ALA A 400 9.00 29.88 5.55
CA ALA A 400 8.83 30.29 4.16
C ALA A 400 8.35 29.14 3.27
N THR A 401 8.84 27.92 3.48
CA THR A 401 8.39 26.73 2.78
C THR A 401 6.94 26.37 3.15
N LYS A 402 6.60 26.45 4.45
CA LYS A 402 5.23 26.21 4.91
C LYS A 402 4.22 27.16 4.23
N GLN A 403 4.57 28.43 4.04
CA GLN A 403 3.69 29.37 3.34
C GLN A 403 3.48 28.98 1.86
N LYS A 404 4.51 28.46 1.17
CA LYS A 404 4.38 27.91 -0.18
C LYS A 404 3.47 26.68 -0.20
N VAL A 405 3.61 25.79 0.79
CA VAL A 405 2.75 24.60 0.95
C VAL A 405 1.29 25.00 1.15
N LEU A 406 1.01 25.94 2.06
CA LEU A 406 -0.36 26.43 2.28
C LEU A 406 -0.96 27.06 1.03
N ALA A 407 -0.16 27.79 0.25
CA ALA A 407 -0.61 28.40 -1.00
C ALA A 407 -0.99 27.37 -2.06
N ILE A 408 -0.17 26.32 -2.26
CA ILE A 408 -0.49 25.25 -3.23
C ILE A 408 -1.66 24.38 -2.72
N CYS A 409 -1.75 24.10 -1.43
CA CYS A 409 -2.86 23.37 -0.82
C CYS A 409 -4.19 24.10 -1.02
N LYS A 410 -4.20 25.43 -0.89
CA LYS A 410 -5.39 26.25 -1.17
C LYS A 410 -5.78 26.24 -2.65
N ARG A 411 -4.79 26.18 -3.56
CA ARG A 411 -5.03 26.07 -5.02
C ARG A 411 -5.57 24.69 -5.41
N LEU A 412 -5.13 23.65 -4.72
CA LEU A 412 -5.45 22.25 -4.99
C LEU A 412 -6.02 21.59 -3.73
N PRO A 413 -7.27 21.89 -3.33
CA PRO A 413 -7.90 21.27 -2.17
C PRO A 413 -8.08 19.76 -2.37
N VAL A 414 -8.14 19.00 -1.27
CA VAL A 414 -8.38 17.53 -1.32
C VAL A 414 -9.79 17.24 -1.81
N TYR A 415 -10.75 17.94 -1.23
CA TYR A 415 -12.18 17.85 -1.57
C TYR A 415 -12.67 19.24 -1.99
N ALA A 416 -12.86 19.43 -3.28
CA ALA A 416 -13.36 20.69 -3.86
C ALA A 416 -14.88 20.80 -3.83
#